data_cc6324117aaa2efa342c867b88a2f306
#
_entry.id   cc6324117aaa2efa342c867b88a2f306
#
_cell.length_a   1.000
_cell.length_b   1.000
_cell.length_c   1.000
_cell.angle_alpha   90.00
_cell.angle_beta   90.00
_cell.angle_gamma   90.00
#
_symmetry.space_group_name_H-M   'P 1'
#
loop_
_entity.id
_entity.type
_entity.pdbx_description
1 polymer ?
#
loop_
_entity_poly.entity_id
_entity_poly.type
_entity_poly.pdbx_seq_one_letter_code
_entity_poly.pdbx_strand_id
1 'polypeptide(L)'
;SSDVCSSDLGMEDFIRFAISRGFTSYGISSHAPLPFPTHWTMEWDRMDDYLDEFTRMKEKYASEIELAVGLEIDYLNEDSNPSVRRFQELPLDYRIGSVHLLYNDRDEVVDIDVCAEVFRDIVDQHFGGDLDRVIHLYYDRLLRMVELGGFDILGHADKMHHNAACYRPGLLDESWYDALIHDYFSAVAAKGYIVEINTKALHHLNTFFPNERYFPLLKELGVRVQVNSDSHYPERINSGRPEALAALQKAGFETVTEWHGGKWIEMPL
;
A
#
# COMPACT_ATOMS: atom_id res chain seq x y z
N SER A 1 -7.00 -0.22 5.13
CA SER A 1 -7.09 1.18 4.70
C SER A 1 -8.19 1.34 3.65
N SER A 2 -8.77 2.50 3.56
CA SER A 2 -9.76 2.85 2.55
C SER A 2 -9.47 4.24 2.02
N ASP A 3 -9.51 4.40 0.71
CA ASP A 3 -9.44 5.70 0.08
C ASP A 3 -10.82 6.36 0.07
N VAL A 4 -10.98 7.42 0.83
CA VAL A 4 -12.23 8.17 0.97
C VAL A 4 -12.28 9.35 -0.01
N CYS A 5 -11.14 9.74 -0.61
CA CYS A 5 -11.07 10.94 -1.44
C CYS A 5 -11.56 10.74 -2.88
N SER A 6 -11.55 9.51 -3.40
CA SER A 6 -11.91 9.22 -4.79
C SER A 6 -13.35 8.75 -5.00
N SER A 7 -14.14 8.59 -3.91
CA SER A 7 -15.53 8.15 -3.98
C SER A 7 -16.50 9.25 -3.49
N ASP A 8 -17.71 9.30 -4.04
CA ASP A 8 -18.83 10.10 -3.51
C ASP A 8 -19.32 9.58 -2.13
N LEU A 9 -18.68 8.54 -1.57
CA LEU A 9 -18.99 7.89 -0.31
C LEU A 9 -18.22 8.55 0.83
N GLY A 10 -18.91 8.93 1.88
CA GLY A 10 -18.32 9.57 3.05
C GLY A 10 -17.55 8.60 3.93
N MET A 11 -16.59 9.10 4.70
CA MET A 11 -15.83 8.34 5.71
C MET A 11 -16.74 7.52 6.63
N GLU A 12 -17.91 8.06 6.98
CA GLU A 12 -18.89 7.41 7.84
C GLU A 12 -19.43 6.09 7.27
N ASP A 13 -19.59 5.98 5.95
CA ASP A 13 -20.11 4.77 5.32
C ASP A 13 -19.16 3.59 5.51
N PHE A 14 -17.86 3.82 5.41
CA PHE A 14 -16.83 2.82 5.69
C PHE A 14 -16.84 2.37 7.16
N ILE A 15 -16.94 3.34 8.09
CA ILE A 15 -16.96 3.06 9.53
C ILE A 15 -18.20 2.22 9.89
N ARG A 16 -19.38 2.62 9.43
CA ARG A 16 -20.63 1.90 9.69
C ARG A 16 -20.58 0.47 9.13
N PHE A 17 -19.99 0.32 7.96
CA PHE A 17 -19.85 -1.00 7.36
C PHE A 17 -18.85 -1.85 8.15
N ALA A 18 -17.72 -1.29 8.60
CA ALA A 18 -16.76 -1.98 9.46
C ALA A 18 -17.42 -2.49 10.76
N ILE A 19 -18.18 -1.62 11.44
CA ILE A 19 -18.96 -2.00 12.63
C ILE A 19 -19.92 -3.16 12.31
N SER A 20 -20.67 -3.06 11.19
CA SER A 20 -21.64 -4.08 10.78
C SER A 20 -20.98 -5.46 10.50
N ARG A 21 -19.68 -5.47 10.20
CA ARG A 21 -18.87 -6.68 9.96
C ARG A 21 -18.12 -7.16 11.19
N GLY A 22 -18.31 -6.50 12.34
CA GLY A 22 -17.71 -6.90 13.61
C GLY A 22 -16.24 -6.50 13.76
N PHE A 23 -15.76 -5.51 13.01
CA PHE A 23 -14.44 -4.95 13.22
C PHE A 23 -14.39 -4.24 14.58
N THR A 24 -13.33 -4.48 15.34
CA THR A 24 -13.07 -3.82 16.63
C THR A 24 -12.12 -2.64 16.49
N SER A 25 -11.33 -2.61 15.41
CA SER A 25 -10.50 -1.48 15.00
C SER A 25 -10.54 -1.31 13.49
N TYR A 26 -10.42 -0.08 13.01
CA TYR A 26 -10.42 0.24 11.59
C TYR A 26 -9.55 1.46 11.29
N GLY A 27 -8.65 1.31 10.32
CA GLY A 27 -7.79 2.39 9.83
C GLY A 27 -8.34 2.99 8.55
N ILE A 28 -8.36 4.32 8.47
CA ILE A 28 -8.71 5.09 7.28
C ILE A 28 -7.47 5.82 6.80
N SER A 29 -7.10 5.61 5.54
CA SER A 29 -5.98 6.30 4.89
C SER A 29 -6.34 6.67 3.47
N SER A 30 -6.35 7.96 3.19
CA SER A 30 -6.52 8.49 1.83
C SER A 30 -5.16 8.68 1.17
N HIS A 31 -5.15 8.76 -0.17
CA HIS A 31 -3.95 9.15 -0.90
C HIS A 31 -3.55 10.58 -0.55
N ALA A 32 -2.28 10.73 -0.14
CA ALA A 32 -1.71 12.01 0.25
C ALA A 32 -1.56 12.96 -0.95
N PRO A 33 -1.54 14.28 -0.71
CA PRO A 33 -1.30 15.26 -1.77
C PRO A 33 0.04 15.06 -2.46
N LEU A 34 0.03 15.16 -3.79
CA LEU A 34 1.20 15.26 -4.65
C LEU A 34 1.53 16.73 -4.96
N PRO A 35 2.74 17.05 -5.47
CA PRO A 35 3.12 18.43 -5.86
C PRO A 35 2.41 18.94 -7.14
N PHE A 36 1.57 18.12 -7.74
CA PHE A 36 0.74 18.44 -8.90
C PHE A 36 -0.65 17.80 -8.73
N PRO A 37 -1.71 18.35 -9.36
CA PRO A 37 -3.05 17.81 -9.22
C PRO A 37 -3.18 16.45 -9.94
N THR A 38 -3.92 15.54 -9.31
CA THR A 38 -4.35 14.27 -9.90
C THR A 38 -5.85 14.09 -9.62
N HIS A 39 -6.46 13.08 -10.23
CA HIS A 39 -7.88 12.77 -9.98
C HIS A 39 -8.09 11.80 -8.81
N TRP A 40 -7.01 11.29 -8.21
CA TRP A 40 -7.05 10.26 -7.18
C TRP A 40 -6.39 10.67 -5.85
N THR A 41 -5.63 11.75 -5.81
CA THR A 41 -5.04 12.26 -4.56
C THR A 41 -5.87 13.38 -3.96
N MET A 42 -5.83 13.50 -2.64
CA MET A 42 -6.35 14.64 -1.91
C MET A 42 -5.53 15.90 -2.24
N GLU A 43 -6.17 17.06 -2.30
CA GLU A 43 -5.48 18.35 -2.34
C GLU A 43 -5.09 18.82 -0.94
N TRP A 44 -4.02 19.62 -0.83
CA TRP A 44 -3.53 20.08 0.48
C TRP A 44 -4.54 20.94 1.25
N ASP A 45 -5.36 21.69 0.57
CA ASP A 45 -6.41 22.53 1.18
C ASP A 45 -7.57 21.72 1.77
N ARG A 46 -7.66 20.42 1.45
CA ARG A 46 -8.66 19.49 2.01
C ARG A 46 -8.12 18.71 3.23
N MET A 47 -6.84 18.89 3.59
CA MET A 47 -6.22 18.12 4.68
C MET A 47 -6.89 18.40 6.02
N ASP A 48 -7.16 19.66 6.33
CA ASP A 48 -7.80 20.03 7.58
C ASP A 48 -9.24 19.49 7.66
N ASP A 49 -10.00 19.56 6.57
CA ASP A 49 -11.35 18.98 6.47
C ASP A 49 -11.33 17.46 6.73
N TYR A 50 -10.34 16.76 6.17
CA TYR A 50 -10.16 15.31 6.34
C TYR A 50 -9.89 14.93 7.80
N LEU A 51 -9.00 15.66 8.47
CA LEU A 51 -8.63 15.42 9.87
C LEU A 51 -9.78 15.81 10.83
N ASP A 52 -10.49 16.89 10.54
CA ASP A 52 -11.65 17.32 11.31
C ASP A 52 -12.82 16.33 11.18
N GLU A 53 -13.08 15.82 9.98
CA GLU A 53 -14.09 14.79 9.78
C GLU A 53 -13.73 13.50 10.53
N PHE A 54 -12.47 13.06 10.43
CA PHE A 54 -12.00 11.90 11.18
C PHE A 54 -12.20 12.08 12.68
N THR A 55 -11.85 13.24 13.23
CA THR A 55 -12.00 13.55 14.66
C THR A 55 -13.45 13.42 15.10
N ARG A 56 -14.37 14.00 14.32
CA ARG A 56 -15.83 13.87 14.57
C ARG A 56 -16.30 12.41 14.54
N MET A 57 -15.80 11.62 13.59
CA MET A 57 -16.15 10.21 13.47
C MET A 57 -15.58 9.39 14.63
N LYS A 58 -14.33 9.64 15.02
CA LYS A 58 -13.67 8.98 16.15
C LYS A 58 -14.44 9.20 17.46
N GLU A 59 -14.90 10.44 17.71
CA GLU A 59 -15.73 10.76 18.87
C GLU A 59 -17.11 10.07 18.79
N LYS A 60 -17.76 10.15 17.63
CA LYS A 60 -19.10 9.59 17.41
C LYS A 60 -19.19 8.09 17.65
N TYR A 61 -18.18 7.36 17.20
CA TYR A 61 -18.14 5.89 17.23
C TYR A 61 -17.22 5.30 18.31
N ALA A 62 -16.75 6.12 19.26
CA ALA A 62 -15.78 5.73 20.30
C ALA A 62 -16.18 4.52 21.13
N SER A 63 -17.51 4.28 21.32
CA SER A 63 -18.01 3.13 22.08
C SER A 63 -18.20 1.85 21.24
N GLU A 64 -18.05 1.94 19.92
CA GLU A 64 -18.38 0.86 19.00
C GLU A 64 -17.13 0.29 18.29
N ILE A 65 -16.17 1.17 17.94
CA ILE A 65 -14.98 0.77 17.19
C ILE A 65 -13.81 1.71 17.50
N GLU A 66 -12.59 1.17 17.55
CA GLU A 66 -11.38 1.98 17.59
C GLU A 66 -11.03 2.45 16.18
N LEU A 67 -10.89 3.76 16.00
CA LEU A 67 -10.52 4.35 14.71
C LEU A 67 -9.10 4.90 14.74
N ALA A 68 -8.37 4.67 13.65
CA ALA A 68 -7.05 5.24 13.40
C ALA A 68 -7.03 5.99 12.06
N VAL A 69 -6.33 7.13 12.01
CA VAL A 69 -6.17 7.94 10.80
C VAL A 69 -4.76 7.81 10.24
N GLY A 70 -4.68 7.59 8.95
CA GLY A 70 -3.43 7.54 8.21
C GLY A 70 -3.50 8.30 6.90
N LEU A 71 -2.39 8.26 6.19
CA LEU A 71 -2.30 8.65 4.78
C LEU A 71 -1.46 7.60 4.04
N GLU A 72 -1.81 7.34 2.79
CA GLU A 72 -0.95 6.66 1.85
C GLU A 72 -0.14 7.69 1.08
N ILE A 73 1.17 7.69 1.32
CA ILE A 73 2.09 8.74 0.87
C ILE A 73 3.03 8.16 -0.18
N ASP A 74 2.98 8.72 -1.37
CA ASP A 74 3.87 8.32 -2.45
C ASP A 74 5.30 8.79 -2.24
N TYR A 75 6.26 7.93 -2.59
CA TYR A 75 7.61 8.38 -2.90
C TYR A 75 7.66 8.80 -4.37
N LEU A 76 7.70 10.08 -4.60
CA LEU A 76 7.91 10.66 -5.92
C LEU A 76 9.39 10.99 -6.16
N ASN A 77 10.01 11.68 -5.20
CA ASN A 77 11.43 12.10 -5.20
C ASN A 77 11.87 12.52 -3.79
N GLU A 78 13.08 13.08 -3.66
CA GLU A 78 13.64 13.52 -2.38
C GLU A 78 12.82 14.63 -1.68
N ASP A 79 12.09 15.45 -2.44
CA ASP A 79 11.30 16.58 -1.93
C ASP A 79 9.82 16.20 -1.70
N SER A 80 9.38 15.03 -2.19
CA SER A 80 8.00 14.51 -2.06
C SER A 80 8.03 13.02 -1.77
N ASN A 81 7.97 12.67 -0.48
CA ASN A 81 8.03 11.30 0.03
C ASN A 81 7.55 11.27 1.49
N PRO A 82 7.32 10.08 2.09
CA PRO A 82 6.83 9.97 3.45
C PRO A 82 7.66 10.68 4.52
N SER A 83 8.98 10.81 4.35
CA SER A 83 9.88 11.38 5.36
C SER A 83 9.88 12.91 5.43
N VAL A 84 9.25 13.59 4.45
CA VAL A 84 9.28 15.05 4.44
C VAL A 84 8.50 15.62 5.63
N ARG A 85 9.05 16.69 6.20
CA ARG A 85 8.57 17.32 7.42
C ARG A 85 7.06 17.61 7.39
N ARG A 86 6.54 18.05 6.26
CA ARG A 86 5.14 18.40 6.08
C ARG A 86 4.19 17.22 6.41
N PHE A 87 4.54 15.99 6.03
CA PHE A 87 3.77 14.80 6.38
C PHE A 87 4.05 14.33 7.81
N GLN A 88 5.28 14.51 8.29
CA GLN A 88 5.65 14.08 9.64
C GLN A 88 5.00 14.91 10.75
N GLU A 89 4.67 16.18 10.48
CA GLU A 89 4.01 17.08 11.43
C GLU A 89 2.48 16.91 11.49
N LEU A 90 1.87 16.15 10.55
CA LEU A 90 0.45 15.85 10.60
C LEU A 90 0.12 14.92 11.80
N PRO A 91 -1.03 15.15 12.48
CA PRO A 91 -1.47 14.34 13.61
C PRO A 91 -2.06 12.99 13.16
N LEU A 92 -1.27 12.18 12.48
CA LEU A 92 -1.66 10.87 11.98
C LEU A 92 -1.28 9.78 12.97
N ASP A 93 -2.16 8.77 13.09
CA ASP A 93 -1.88 7.57 13.87
C ASP A 93 -0.86 6.65 13.17
N TYR A 94 -0.88 6.62 11.81
CA TYR A 94 0.06 5.83 10.99
C TYR A 94 0.26 6.42 9.59
N ARG A 95 1.29 5.95 8.90
CA ARG A 95 1.62 6.33 7.51
C ARG A 95 1.91 5.08 6.68
N ILE A 96 1.36 5.04 5.48
CA ILE A 96 1.65 4.01 4.47
C ILE A 96 2.57 4.65 3.44
N GLY A 97 3.68 4.00 3.12
CA GLY A 97 4.59 4.42 2.04
C GLY A 97 4.34 3.59 0.79
N SER A 98 4.16 4.24 -0.35
CA SER A 98 3.85 3.60 -1.63
C SER A 98 4.61 4.23 -2.80
N VAL A 99 4.65 3.52 -3.93
CA VAL A 99 5.19 4.02 -5.20
C VAL A 99 4.20 3.69 -6.31
N HIS A 100 3.54 4.71 -6.85
CA HIS A 100 2.62 4.61 -7.99
C HIS A 100 3.21 5.25 -9.25
N LEU A 101 4.19 6.12 -9.10
CA LEU A 101 4.66 7.01 -10.15
C LEU A 101 6.16 6.82 -10.41
N LEU A 102 6.55 6.81 -11.69
CA LEU A 102 7.94 6.83 -12.12
C LEU A 102 8.23 8.08 -12.95
N TYR A 103 9.50 8.46 -13.06
CA TYR A 103 9.97 9.40 -14.07
C TYR A 103 10.58 8.65 -15.25
N ASN A 104 10.23 9.04 -16.46
CA ASN A 104 10.91 8.57 -17.66
C ASN A 104 12.16 9.41 -17.97
N ASP A 105 12.84 9.14 -19.10
CA ASP A 105 14.06 9.84 -19.53
C ASP A 105 13.86 11.31 -19.90
N ARG A 106 12.62 11.75 -20.01
CA ARG A 106 12.25 13.14 -20.32
C ARG A 106 11.79 13.89 -19.08
N ASP A 107 12.02 13.32 -17.88
CA ASP A 107 11.53 13.85 -16.61
C ASP A 107 9.99 13.98 -16.55
N GLU A 108 9.26 13.21 -17.36
CA GLU A 108 7.81 13.13 -17.31
C GLU A 108 7.39 12.12 -16.25
N VAL A 109 6.42 12.51 -15.43
CA VAL A 109 5.81 11.58 -14.44
C VAL A 109 4.86 10.63 -15.16
N VAL A 110 5.02 9.35 -14.89
CA VAL A 110 4.23 8.26 -15.50
C VAL A 110 3.61 7.43 -14.39
N ASP A 111 2.30 7.29 -14.42
CA ASP A 111 1.54 6.41 -13.52
C ASP A 111 1.69 4.96 -13.97
N ILE A 112 2.20 4.10 -13.10
CA ILE A 112 2.39 2.66 -13.35
C ILE A 112 1.33 1.79 -12.67
N ASP A 113 0.45 2.40 -11.86
CA ASP A 113 -0.68 1.73 -11.23
C ASP A 113 -1.92 1.69 -12.12
N VAL A 114 -1.79 1.02 -13.22
CA VAL A 114 -2.77 0.94 -14.31
C VAL A 114 -3.06 -0.52 -14.67
N CYS A 115 -4.02 -0.78 -15.56
CA CYS A 115 -4.24 -2.12 -16.09
C CYS A 115 -3.08 -2.59 -17.00
N ALA A 116 -2.97 -3.89 -17.22
CA ALA A 116 -1.86 -4.49 -17.97
C ALA A 116 -1.72 -3.99 -19.41
N GLU A 117 -2.83 -3.66 -20.07
CA GLU A 117 -2.82 -3.11 -21.44
C GLU A 117 -2.19 -1.71 -21.45
N VAL A 118 -2.61 -0.83 -20.53
CA VAL A 118 -2.06 0.53 -20.41
C VAL A 118 -0.61 0.48 -19.95
N PHE A 119 -0.27 -0.43 -19.02
CA PHE A 119 1.12 -0.63 -18.60
C PHE A 119 2.04 -1.00 -19.77
N ARG A 120 1.57 -1.86 -20.70
CA ARG A 120 2.30 -2.20 -21.91
C ARG A 120 2.59 -0.98 -22.76
N ASP A 121 1.56 -0.16 -23.02
CA ASP A 121 1.71 1.08 -23.79
C ASP A 121 2.69 2.04 -23.10
N ILE A 122 2.67 2.12 -21.77
CA ILE A 122 3.61 2.93 -21.00
C ILE A 122 5.05 2.46 -21.18
N VAL A 123 5.31 1.15 -21.03
CA VAL A 123 6.66 0.59 -21.23
C VAL A 123 7.15 0.88 -22.65
N ASP A 124 6.32 0.67 -23.66
CA ASP A 124 6.69 0.85 -25.05
C ASP A 124 6.93 2.32 -25.41
N GLN A 125 6.07 3.24 -24.97
CA GLN A 125 6.09 4.65 -25.39
C GLN A 125 6.98 5.54 -24.53
N HIS A 126 7.05 5.27 -23.21
CA HIS A 126 7.78 6.11 -22.26
C HIS A 126 9.15 5.55 -21.89
N PHE A 127 9.38 4.23 -22.09
CA PHE A 127 10.62 3.55 -21.74
C PHE A 127 11.24 2.75 -22.89
N GLY A 128 10.75 2.95 -24.13
CA GLY A 128 11.31 2.34 -25.34
C GLY A 128 11.21 0.81 -25.40
N GLY A 129 10.26 0.21 -24.68
CA GLY A 129 10.08 -1.25 -24.56
C GLY A 129 11.02 -1.93 -23.57
N ASP A 130 11.79 -1.16 -22.78
CA ASP A 130 12.75 -1.69 -21.80
C ASP A 130 12.06 -1.95 -20.45
N LEU A 131 11.41 -3.13 -20.34
CA LEU A 131 10.75 -3.57 -19.11
C LEU A 131 11.74 -3.72 -17.94
N ASP A 132 12.94 -4.25 -18.19
CA ASP A 132 13.92 -4.46 -17.11
C ASP A 132 14.30 -3.15 -16.45
N ARG A 133 14.47 -2.12 -17.24
CA ARG A 133 14.69 -0.76 -16.74
C ARG A 133 13.52 -0.26 -15.90
N VAL A 134 12.28 -0.44 -16.35
CA VAL A 134 11.09 -0.03 -15.57
C VAL A 134 11.06 -0.73 -14.22
N ILE A 135 11.36 -2.04 -14.20
CA ILE A 135 11.44 -2.84 -12.97
C ILE A 135 12.51 -2.28 -12.03
N HIS A 136 13.73 -2.07 -12.51
CA HIS A 136 14.80 -1.52 -11.69
C HIS A 136 14.45 -0.13 -11.16
N LEU A 137 13.92 0.77 -11.97
CA LEU A 137 13.48 2.09 -11.53
C LEU A 137 12.42 2.01 -10.41
N TYR A 138 11.48 1.09 -10.50
CA TYR A 138 10.44 0.91 -9.48
C TYR A 138 11.05 0.43 -8.14
N TYR A 139 11.86 -0.62 -8.17
CA TYR A 139 12.47 -1.15 -6.94
C TYR A 139 13.53 -0.21 -6.35
N ASP A 140 14.27 0.53 -7.17
CA ASP A 140 15.18 1.57 -6.69
C ASP A 140 14.44 2.67 -5.91
N ARG A 141 13.24 3.07 -6.37
CA ARG A 141 12.40 4.04 -5.67
C ARG A 141 11.85 3.48 -4.37
N LEU A 142 11.38 2.24 -4.37
CA LEU A 142 10.93 1.55 -3.15
C LEU A 142 12.07 1.45 -2.14
N LEU A 143 13.26 1.04 -2.57
CA LEU A 143 14.45 0.97 -1.72
C LEU A 143 14.83 2.35 -1.18
N ARG A 144 14.77 3.39 -2.01
CA ARG A 144 15.06 4.74 -1.57
C ARG A 144 14.05 5.24 -0.54
N MET A 145 12.77 4.97 -0.74
CA MET A 145 11.72 5.25 0.26
C MET A 145 11.98 4.51 1.58
N VAL A 146 12.34 3.22 1.50
CA VAL A 146 12.71 2.40 2.67
C VAL A 146 13.91 2.97 3.41
N GLU A 147 14.92 3.48 2.71
CA GLU A 147 16.07 4.14 3.32
C GLU A 147 15.72 5.42 4.06
N LEU A 148 14.93 6.30 3.43
CA LEU A 148 14.50 7.57 3.99
C LEU A 148 13.54 7.41 5.16
N GLY A 149 12.65 6.44 5.09
CA GLY A 149 11.68 6.13 6.14
C GLY A 149 10.51 7.13 6.19
N GLY A 150 10.00 7.34 7.41
CA GLY A 150 8.88 8.26 7.65
C GLY A 150 7.51 7.62 7.47
N PHE A 151 7.42 6.30 7.40
CA PHE A 151 6.19 5.52 7.32
C PHE A 151 6.25 4.29 8.23
N ASP A 152 5.10 3.70 8.52
CA ASP A 152 4.94 2.52 9.37
C ASP A 152 4.72 1.25 8.55
N ILE A 153 3.94 1.38 7.46
CA ILE A 153 3.50 0.29 6.61
C ILE A 153 4.03 0.52 5.20
N LEU A 154 4.64 -0.51 4.61
CA LEU A 154 4.98 -0.54 3.20
C LEU A 154 3.76 -1.03 2.42
N GLY A 155 3.13 -0.15 1.65
CA GLY A 155 1.94 -0.43 0.87
C GLY A 155 2.24 -1.30 -0.36
N HIS A 156 1.35 -2.24 -0.70
CA HIS A 156 1.38 -3.13 -1.89
C HIS A 156 2.77 -3.34 -2.51
N ALA A 157 3.68 -3.88 -1.72
CA ALA A 157 5.14 -3.84 -1.83
C ALA A 157 5.78 -4.33 -3.15
N ASP A 158 5.03 -4.99 -4.02
CA ASP A 158 5.48 -5.44 -5.35
C ASP A 158 4.37 -5.28 -6.42
N LYS A 159 3.55 -4.25 -6.30
CA LYS A 159 2.35 -4.05 -7.12
C LYS A 159 2.58 -4.21 -8.63
N MET A 160 3.76 -3.84 -9.11
CA MET A 160 4.14 -3.96 -10.52
C MET A 160 4.20 -5.41 -11.02
N HIS A 161 4.42 -6.42 -10.16
CA HIS A 161 4.73 -7.79 -10.59
C HIS A 161 3.70 -8.37 -11.56
N HIS A 162 2.41 -8.12 -11.34
CA HIS A 162 1.34 -8.63 -12.20
C HIS A 162 1.44 -8.06 -13.62
N ASN A 163 1.54 -6.75 -13.73
CA ASN A 163 1.62 -6.06 -15.02
C ASN A 163 2.92 -6.42 -15.77
N ALA A 164 4.03 -6.51 -15.06
CA ALA A 164 5.32 -6.92 -15.61
C ALA A 164 5.28 -8.38 -16.13
N ALA A 165 4.64 -9.29 -15.39
CA ALA A 165 4.45 -10.68 -15.83
C ALA A 165 3.47 -10.80 -17.02
N CYS A 166 2.48 -9.93 -17.13
CA CYS A 166 1.62 -9.83 -18.32
C CYS A 166 2.38 -9.27 -19.54
N TYR A 167 3.32 -8.36 -19.33
CA TYR A 167 4.17 -7.84 -20.39
C TYR A 167 5.16 -8.91 -20.88
N ARG A 168 5.84 -9.59 -19.95
CA ARG A 168 6.81 -10.66 -20.22
C ARG A 168 6.48 -11.92 -19.40
N PRO A 169 5.73 -12.89 -20.01
CA PRO A 169 5.45 -14.16 -19.36
C PRO A 169 6.75 -14.90 -18.96
N GLY A 170 6.78 -15.43 -17.73
CA GLY A 170 7.95 -16.11 -17.18
C GLY A 170 8.92 -15.21 -16.42
N LEU A 171 8.71 -13.88 -16.41
CA LEU A 171 9.57 -12.94 -15.69
C LEU A 171 9.80 -13.33 -14.22
N LEU A 172 8.74 -13.72 -13.52
CA LEU A 172 8.83 -14.04 -12.09
C LEU A 172 9.69 -15.28 -11.78
N ASP A 173 10.04 -16.06 -12.79
CA ASP A 173 10.92 -17.24 -12.67
C ASP A 173 12.36 -16.96 -13.15
N GLU A 174 12.64 -15.73 -13.57
CA GLU A 174 13.98 -15.30 -13.93
C GLU A 174 14.83 -15.08 -12.67
N SER A 175 16.03 -15.63 -12.64
CA SER A 175 16.89 -15.60 -11.45
C SER A 175 17.29 -14.20 -11.00
N TRP A 176 17.45 -13.26 -11.93
CA TRP A 176 17.78 -11.89 -11.59
C TRP A 176 16.60 -11.17 -10.91
N TYR A 177 15.34 -11.44 -11.36
CA TYR A 177 14.16 -10.88 -10.75
C TYR A 177 13.95 -11.41 -9.33
N ASP A 178 14.12 -12.72 -9.14
CA ASP A 178 14.03 -13.32 -7.82
C ASP A 178 15.11 -12.78 -6.86
N ALA A 179 16.35 -12.60 -7.33
CA ALA A 179 17.42 -11.99 -6.56
C ALA A 179 17.09 -10.52 -6.17
N LEU A 180 16.56 -9.73 -7.10
CA LEU A 180 16.13 -8.36 -6.87
C LEU A 180 15.07 -8.27 -5.75
N ILE A 181 14.05 -9.14 -5.81
CA ILE A 181 13.00 -9.20 -4.79
C ILE A 181 13.55 -9.64 -3.44
N HIS A 182 14.46 -10.62 -3.42
CA HIS A 182 15.10 -11.07 -2.19
C HIS A 182 15.90 -9.95 -1.51
N ASP A 183 16.70 -9.22 -2.28
CA ASP A 183 17.49 -8.09 -1.77
C ASP A 183 16.58 -6.96 -1.27
N TYR A 184 15.51 -6.67 -1.99
CA TYR A 184 14.50 -5.68 -1.61
C TYR A 184 13.83 -6.02 -0.27
N PHE A 185 13.27 -7.23 -0.11
CA PHE A 185 12.63 -7.61 1.16
C PHE A 185 13.63 -7.76 2.31
N SER A 186 14.88 -8.11 2.02
CA SER A 186 15.95 -8.11 3.03
C SER A 186 16.21 -6.70 3.57
N ALA A 187 16.22 -5.69 2.70
CA ALA A 187 16.36 -4.29 3.10
C ALA A 187 15.15 -3.81 3.92
N VAL A 188 13.93 -4.19 3.52
CA VAL A 188 12.69 -3.89 4.25
C VAL A 188 12.73 -4.51 5.65
N ALA A 189 13.10 -5.79 5.76
CA ALA A 189 13.22 -6.51 7.02
C ALA A 189 14.24 -5.85 7.97
N ALA A 190 15.39 -5.44 7.44
CA ALA A 190 16.44 -4.75 8.22
C ALA A 190 15.97 -3.43 8.86
N LYS A 191 14.96 -2.78 8.28
CA LYS A 191 14.36 -1.54 8.81
C LYS A 191 13.19 -1.80 9.77
N GLY A 192 12.62 -3.01 9.78
CA GLY A 192 11.53 -3.40 10.67
C GLY A 192 10.16 -2.82 10.31
N TYR A 193 9.95 -2.42 9.05
CA TYR A 193 8.63 -1.98 8.58
C TYR A 193 7.62 -3.12 8.58
N ILE A 194 6.34 -2.75 8.69
CA ILE A 194 5.22 -3.67 8.47
C ILE A 194 5.00 -3.74 6.96
N VAL A 195 4.92 -4.94 6.40
CA VAL A 195 4.56 -5.12 4.99
C VAL A 195 3.06 -5.38 4.87
N GLU A 196 2.40 -4.58 4.05
CA GLU A 196 1.01 -4.79 3.70
C GLU A 196 0.85 -6.04 2.85
N ILE A 197 -0.08 -6.90 3.22
CA ILE A 197 -0.64 -7.93 2.34
C ILE A 197 -1.93 -7.36 1.77
N ASN A 198 -1.82 -6.76 0.61
CA ASN A 198 -2.92 -6.08 -0.05
C ASN A 198 -3.78 -7.08 -0.83
N THR A 199 -5.08 -7.07 -0.56
CA THR A 199 -6.04 -8.03 -1.13
C THR A 199 -6.91 -7.46 -2.25
N LYS A 200 -6.72 -6.18 -2.62
CA LYS A 200 -7.54 -5.46 -3.62
C LYS A 200 -7.68 -6.22 -4.94
N ALA A 201 -6.58 -6.82 -5.40
CA ALA A 201 -6.50 -7.49 -6.68
C ALA A 201 -6.96 -8.97 -6.68
N LEU A 202 -7.18 -9.58 -5.51
CA LEU A 202 -7.39 -11.02 -5.41
C LEU A 202 -8.52 -11.52 -6.30
N HIS A 203 -9.70 -10.89 -6.24
CA HIS A 203 -10.90 -11.41 -6.92
C HIS A 203 -10.93 -11.17 -8.44
N HIS A 204 -10.09 -10.29 -8.97
CA HIS A 204 -10.08 -9.99 -10.41
C HIS A 204 -8.76 -10.34 -11.10
N LEU A 205 -7.64 -10.36 -10.37
CA LEU A 205 -6.33 -10.74 -10.90
C LEU A 205 -5.79 -12.04 -10.29
N ASN A 206 -6.48 -12.59 -9.29
CA ASN A 206 -6.07 -13.78 -8.53
C ASN A 206 -4.65 -13.66 -7.96
N THR A 207 -4.33 -12.50 -7.40
CA THR A 207 -3.02 -12.21 -6.80
C THR A 207 -3.16 -11.30 -5.58
N PHE A 208 -2.17 -11.40 -4.68
CA PHE A 208 -1.93 -10.43 -3.61
C PHE A 208 -0.80 -9.48 -4.01
N PHE A 209 -0.66 -8.38 -3.28
CA PHE A 209 0.54 -7.57 -3.27
C PHE A 209 1.10 -7.51 -1.84
N PRO A 210 2.33 -8.05 -1.60
CA PRO A 210 3.18 -8.77 -2.56
C PRO A 210 2.59 -10.12 -2.98
N ASN A 211 3.13 -10.64 -4.10
CA ASN A 211 2.75 -11.96 -4.61
C ASN A 211 2.96 -13.03 -3.54
N GLU A 212 1.99 -13.95 -3.38
CA GLU A 212 2.01 -15.00 -2.35
C GLU A 212 3.24 -15.93 -2.41
N ARG A 213 3.92 -16.01 -3.56
CA ARG A 213 5.17 -16.77 -3.70
C ARG A 213 6.28 -16.28 -2.77
N TYR A 214 6.22 -14.99 -2.35
CA TYR A 214 7.20 -14.36 -1.45
C TYR A 214 6.80 -14.40 0.03
N PHE A 215 5.63 -14.93 0.39
CA PHE A 215 5.24 -15.05 1.80
C PHE A 215 6.21 -15.91 2.62
N PRO A 216 6.75 -17.06 2.11
CA PRO A 216 7.77 -17.80 2.82
C PRO A 216 9.04 -16.98 3.06
N LEU A 217 9.49 -16.17 2.10
CA LEU A 217 10.63 -15.29 2.25
C LEU A 217 10.38 -14.22 3.33
N LEU A 218 9.21 -13.57 3.32
CA LEU A 218 8.85 -12.59 4.36
C LEU A 218 8.85 -13.22 5.76
N LYS A 219 8.36 -14.47 5.88
CA LYS A 219 8.40 -15.22 7.14
C LYS A 219 9.83 -15.54 7.56
N GLU A 220 10.68 -16.02 6.65
CA GLU A 220 12.09 -16.33 6.91
C GLU A 220 12.86 -15.09 7.40
N LEU A 221 12.61 -13.93 6.77
CA LEU A 221 13.20 -12.65 7.14
C LEU A 221 12.61 -12.04 8.43
N GLY A 222 11.59 -12.65 9.02
CA GLY A 222 10.94 -12.14 10.24
C GLY A 222 10.17 -10.84 10.04
N VAL A 223 9.69 -10.58 8.83
CA VAL A 223 8.91 -9.37 8.50
C VAL A 223 7.54 -9.46 9.15
N ARG A 224 7.13 -8.38 9.83
CA ARG A 224 5.76 -8.21 10.31
C ARG A 224 4.84 -7.92 9.13
N VAL A 225 3.66 -8.54 9.11
CA VAL A 225 2.70 -8.34 8.02
C VAL A 225 1.35 -7.87 8.55
N GLN A 226 0.66 -7.05 7.76
CA GLN A 226 -0.70 -6.59 8.00
C GLN A 226 -1.57 -6.88 6.78
N VAL A 227 -2.79 -7.37 6.97
CA VAL A 227 -3.72 -7.64 5.86
C VAL A 227 -4.66 -6.46 5.68
N ASN A 228 -4.59 -5.81 4.52
CA ASN A 228 -5.42 -4.68 4.13
C ASN A 228 -6.16 -4.95 2.82
N SER A 229 -7.36 -4.38 2.70
CA SER A 229 -8.17 -4.51 1.48
C SER A 229 -7.92 -3.41 0.46
N ASP A 230 -7.30 -2.29 0.85
CA ASP A 230 -7.12 -1.10 -0.01
C ASP A 230 -8.45 -0.76 -0.72
N SER A 231 -9.51 -0.68 0.09
CA SER A 231 -10.88 -0.63 -0.42
C SER A 231 -11.34 0.80 -0.71
N HIS A 232 -11.85 0.99 -1.91
CA HIS A 232 -12.51 2.22 -2.35
C HIS A 232 -14.05 2.16 -2.21
N TYR A 233 -14.57 1.04 -1.68
CA TYR A 233 -15.99 0.80 -1.47
C TYR A 233 -16.22 0.14 -0.12
N PRO A 234 -17.18 0.64 0.70
CA PRO A 234 -17.43 0.10 2.04
C PRO A 234 -17.66 -1.42 2.06
N GLU A 235 -18.41 -1.94 1.09
CA GLU A 235 -18.75 -3.37 1.01
C GLU A 235 -17.55 -4.29 0.74
N ARG A 236 -16.40 -3.74 0.37
CA ARG A 236 -15.17 -4.48 0.05
C ARG A 236 -14.10 -4.44 1.14
N ILE A 237 -14.32 -3.76 2.27
CA ILE A 237 -13.28 -3.59 3.31
C ILE A 237 -12.75 -4.91 3.89
N ASN A 238 -13.50 -6.00 3.78
CA ASN A 238 -13.07 -7.34 4.21
C ASN A 238 -12.79 -8.29 3.05
N SER A 239 -12.73 -7.76 1.81
CA SER A 239 -12.55 -8.57 0.60
C SER A 239 -11.16 -9.22 0.59
N GLY A 240 -11.10 -10.55 0.40
CA GLY A 240 -9.85 -11.31 0.31
C GLY A 240 -9.11 -11.50 1.65
N ARG A 241 -9.60 -10.96 2.78
CA ARG A 241 -8.94 -11.12 4.08
C ARG A 241 -8.86 -12.59 4.53
N PRO A 242 -9.95 -13.40 4.50
CA PRO A 242 -9.87 -14.81 4.86
C PRO A 242 -8.85 -15.59 4.03
N GLU A 243 -8.79 -15.33 2.73
CA GLU A 243 -7.86 -15.97 1.80
C GLU A 243 -6.41 -15.57 2.10
N ALA A 244 -6.16 -14.30 2.41
CA ALA A 244 -4.83 -13.81 2.78
C ALA A 244 -4.36 -14.44 4.10
N LEU A 245 -5.22 -14.50 5.13
CA LEU A 245 -4.88 -15.15 6.40
C LEU A 245 -4.56 -16.64 6.20
N ALA A 246 -5.33 -17.34 5.38
CA ALA A 246 -5.07 -18.75 5.05
C ALA A 246 -3.75 -18.93 4.28
N ALA A 247 -3.43 -18.03 3.35
CA ALA A 247 -2.17 -18.07 2.61
C ALA A 247 -0.97 -17.77 3.52
N LEU A 248 -1.08 -16.81 4.42
CA LEU A 248 -0.05 -16.52 5.43
C LEU A 248 0.17 -17.69 6.37
N GLN A 249 -0.91 -18.30 6.87
CA GLN A 249 -0.81 -19.51 7.73
C GLN A 249 -0.11 -20.66 7.00
N LYS A 250 -0.44 -20.88 5.72
CA LYS A 250 0.23 -21.88 4.88
C LYS A 250 1.73 -21.58 4.69
N ALA A 251 2.12 -20.29 4.65
CA ALA A 251 3.52 -19.85 4.58
C ALA A 251 4.24 -19.89 5.95
N GLY A 252 3.54 -20.29 7.02
CA GLY A 252 4.12 -20.48 8.35
C GLY A 252 4.03 -19.26 9.27
N PHE A 253 3.28 -18.22 8.91
CA PHE A 253 2.96 -17.15 9.84
C PHE A 253 2.03 -17.65 10.94
N GLU A 254 2.24 -17.17 12.16
CA GLU A 254 1.40 -17.47 13.33
C GLU A 254 0.59 -16.25 13.78
N THR A 255 1.03 -15.05 13.35
CA THR A 255 0.44 -13.77 13.71
C THR A 255 0.36 -12.83 12.52
N VAL A 256 -0.52 -11.85 12.61
CA VAL A 256 -0.55 -10.63 11.78
C VAL A 256 -0.51 -9.41 12.69
N THR A 257 -0.02 -8.29 12.16
CA THR A 257 0.06 -7.02 12.91
C THR A 257 -1.25 -6.27 12.72
N GLU A 258 -1.85 -5.83 13.84
CA GLU A 258 -3.09 -5.03 13.83
C GLU A 258 -2.94 -3.81 14.75
N TRP A 259 -3.76 -2.79 14.49
CA TRP A 259 -3.80 -1.59 15.31
C TRP A 259 -4.80 -1.75 16.45
N HIS A 260 -4.32 -1.71 17.71
CA HIS A 260 -5.18 -1.74 18.89
C HIS A 260 -4.57 -0.95 20.04
N GLY A 261 -5.39 -0.19 20.73
CA GLY A 261 -4.97 0.61 21.88
C GLY A 261 -3.93 1.67 21.51
N GLY A 262 -4.03 2.25 20.32
CA GLY A 262 -3.10 3.26 19.82
C GLY A 262 -1.71 2.74 19.45
N LYS A 263 -1.56 1.46 19.14
CA LYS A 263 -0.28 0.84 18.77
C LYS A 263 -0.44 -0.41 17.90
N TRP A 264 0.64 -0.78 17.23
CA TRP A 264 0.76 -2.03 16.49
C TRP A 264 0.99 -3.22 17.42
N ILE A 265 0.16 -4.25 17.35
CA ILE A 265 0.28 -5.49 18.12
C ILE A 265 0.18 -6.72 17.22
N GLU A 266 0.83 -7.80 17.62
CA GLU A 266 0.75 -9.09 16.94
C GLU A 266 -0.50 -9.82 17.43
N MET A 267 -1.41 -10.15 16.47
CA MET A 267 -2.63 -10.92 16.70
C MET A 267 -2.49 -12.32 16.12
N PRO A 268 -2.90 -13.39 16.83
CA PRO A 268 -2.89 -14.75 16.28
C PRO A 268 -3.75 -14.86 15.02
N LEU A 269 -3.26 -15.68 14.06
CA LEU A 269 -4.00 -16.06 12.84
C LEU A 269 -5.11 -17.03 13.14
#